data_21aa2023ea054f2e9bbb9bba798f0212
#
_entry.id   21aa2023ea054f2e9bbb9bba798f0212
#
_cell.length_a   1.000
_cell.length_b   1.000
_cell.length_c   1.000
_cell.angle_alpha   90.00
_cell.angle_beta   90.00
_cell.angle_gamma   90.00
#
_symmetry.space_group_name_H-M   'P 1'
#
loop_
_entity.id
_entity.type
_entity.pdbx_description
1 polymer ?
#
loop_
_entity_poly.entity_id
_entity_poly.type
_entity_poly.pdbx_seq_one_letter_code
_entity_poly.pdbx_strand_id
1 'polypeptide(L)'
;MVLRIERDHNRFKKIVHGQIKKELRKYVSKGELIGRQGKDLVSIPIPQIEIPQFRHGRRGSGGVGQGDGEAGDAIAVGEGGDAPGEHILEVDVTLEELANILGDALALPRIQPKGKRNIADAHDRYNSIRRVGPESLRRFKRTYREALKRQIISGTYDQVNPRIVPIREDRRYLSWKRVERPESAAVLIYMMDVSGSMGDEQKEIVRIESFWIDTWLSHQYRRLEKRYIVHDAIAREVDRETFFHTRESGGTKISSAYALASKMIDEEYPPSEWNIYPFHFTDGDNWGGGDTEACIDLLRASLLPRVNVFAYGQVKSMYGSGQFIRDLRDNFQSADNLLLSEIRSKDGIVDSIREFLGTGK
;
A
#
# COMPACT_ATOMS: atom_id res chain seq x y z
N MET A 1 3.34 23.06 23.51
CA MET A 1 4.81 22.97 23.66
C MET A 1 5.17 21.53 23.38
N VAL A 2 5.79 21.22 22.25
CA VAL A 2 6.22 19.86 21.90
C VAL A 2 7.46 19.55 22.71
N LEU A 3 7.45 18.43 23.45
CA LEU A 3 8.59 18.03 24.27
C LEU A 3 9.82 17.75 23.39
N ARG A 4 11.05 17.99 23.90
CA ARG A 4 12.29 17.75 23.14
C ARG A 4 12.37 16.31 22.62
N ILE A 5 11.97 15.34 23.42
CA ILE A 5 11.93 13.91 23.08
C ILE A 5 11.06 13.63 21.85
N GLU A 6 9.89 14.28 21.73
CA GLU A 6 9.02 14.12 20.54
C GLU A 6 9.64 14.70 19.27
N ARG A 7 10.41 15.80 19.40
CA ARG A 7 11.13 16.39 18.27
C ARG A 7 12.26 15.48 17.78
N ASP A 8 13.01 14.89 18.72
CA ASP A 8 14.11 13.99 18.39
C ASP A 8 13.60 12.69 17.82
N HIS A 9 12.51 12.13 18.35
CA HIS A 9 11.84 10.97 17.77
C HIS A 9 11.33 11.23 16.34
N ASN A 10 10.67 12.37 16.12
CA ASN A 10 10.20 12.74 14.79
C ASN A 10 11.34 12.98 13.79
N ARG A 11 12.47 13.52 14.26
CA ARG A 11 13.67 13.68 13.44
C ARG A 11 14.29 12.33 13.08
N PHE A 12 14.40 11.43 14.04
CA PHE A 12 14.87 10.07 13.82
C PHE A 12 13.99 9.32 12.80
N LYS A 13 12.67 9.34 12.97
CA LYS A 13 11.73 8.77 11.99
C LYS A 13 11.95 9.33 10.58
N LYS A 14 12.13 10.63 10.42
CA LYS A 14 12.38 11.24 9.10
C LYS A 14 13.69 10.75 8.46
N ILE A 15 14.74 10.58 9.25
CA ILE A 15 16.02 10.06 8.76
C ILE A 15 15.86 8.61 8.32
N VAL A 16 15.22 7.77 9.13
CA VAL A 16 14.93 6.37 8.83
C VAL A 16 14.09 6.24 7.56
N HIS A 17 12.98 6.99 7.45
CA HIS A 17 12.16 7.02 6.24
C HIS A 17 12.96 7.45 5.00
N GLY A 18 13.82 8.45 5.14
CA GLY A 18 14.69 8.91 4.06
C GLY A 18 15.66 7.83 3.58
N GLN A 19 16.24 7.06 4.50
CA GLN A 19 17.15 5.98 4.20
C GLN A 19 16.41 4.79 3.53
N ILE A 20 15.28 4.37 4.09
CA ILE A 20 14.45 3.31 3.50
C ILE A 20 14.02 3.70 2.07
N LYS A 21 13.62 4.95 1.86
CA LYS A 21 13.22 5.44 0.53
C LYS A 21 14.37 5.38 -0.49
N LYS A 22 15.58 5.73 -0.09
CA LYS A 22 16.79 5.67 -0.96
C LYS A 22 17.14 4.24 -1.34
N GLU A 23 16.98 3.30 -0.42
CA GLU A 23 17.38 1.90 -0.61
C GLU A 23 16.15 0.98 -0.84
N LEU A 24 14.99 1.55 -1.20
CA LEU A 24 13.74 0.81 -1.32
C LEU A 24 13.87 -0.43 -2.22
N ARG A 25 14.54 -0.30 -3.38
CA ARG A 25 14.78 -1.45 -4.28
C ARG A 25 15.48 -2.60 -3.59
N LYS A 26 16.49 -2.29 -2.79
CA LYS A 26 17.26 -3.29 -2.03
C LYS A 26 16.41 -3.99 -0.97
N TYR A 27 15.50 -3.26 -0.33
CA TYR A 27 14.58 -3.85 0.67
C TYR A 27 13.44 -4.63 0.01
N VAL A 28 12.91 -4.13 -1.09
CA VAL A 28 11.83 -4.82 -1.83
C VAL A 28 12.34 -6.13 -2.42
N SER A 29 13.57 -6.16 -2.97
CA SER A 29 14.14 -7.37 -3.57
C SER A 29 14.56 -8.44 -2.55
N LYS A 30 14.69 -8.09 -1.26
CA LYS A 30 15.03 -9.03 -0.19
C LYS A 30 13.75 -9.64 0.42
N GLY A 31 13.52 -10.92 0.18
CA GLY A 31 12.39 -11.68 0.73
C GLY A 31 12.36 -11.81 2.26
N GLU A 32 13.42 -11.38 2.95
CA GLU A 32 13.56 -11.46 4.41
C GLU A 32 12.47 -10.72 5.20
N LEU A 33 11.86 -9.68 4.60
CA LEU A 33 10.79 -8.91 5.24
C LEU A 33 9.49 -9.70 5.39
N ILE A 34 9.26 -10.69 4.54
CA ILE A 34 8.03 -11.52 4.57
C ILE A 34 8.02 -12.46 5.76
N GLY A 35 9.19 -12.98 6.16
CA GLY A 35 9.35 -13.93 7.27
C GLY A 35 9.31 -13.30 8.66
N ARG A 36 9.45 -11.97 8.78
CA ARG A 36 9.54 -11.25 10.06
C ARG A 36 8.26 -10.49 10.44
N GLN A 37 7.14 -10.87 9.91
CA GLN A 37 5.84 -10.24 10.16
C GLN A 37 5.31 -10.67 11.53
N GLY A 38 5.58 -9.87 12.58
CA GLY A 38 4.88 -9.95 13.87
C GLY A 38 3.85 -8.84 13.97
N LYS A 39 2.67 -9.11 14.56
CA LYS A 39 1.58 -8.15 14.88
C LYS A 39 1.70 -6.75 14.24
N ASP A 40 1.59 -6.67 12.91
CA ASP A 40 1.63 -5.43 12.12
C ASP A 40 2.97 -4.65 12.12
N LEU A 41 4.06 -5.26 12.58
CA LEU A 41 5.40 -4.68 12.57
C LEU A 41 6.33 -5.49 11.67
N VAL A 42 7.14 -4.78 10.89
CA VAL A 42 8.19 -5.36 10.05
C VAL A 42 9.53 -4.78 10.50
N SER A 43 10.48 -5.65 10.80
CA SER A 43 11.84 -5.26 11.20
C SER A 43 12.70 -5.03 9.96
N ILE A 44 13.18 -3.81 9.76
CA ILE A 44 14.00 -3.44 8.61
C ILE A 44 15.45 -3.25 9.08
N PRO A 45 16.42 -3.99 8.53
CA PRO A 45 17.81 -3.78 8.80
C PRO A 45 18.29 -2.48 8.13
N ILE A 46 18.74 -1.50 8.91
CA ILE A 46 19.28 -0.25 8.41
C ILE A 46 20.79 -0.24 8.67
N PRO A 47 21.65 0.08 7.68
CA PRO A 47 23.06 0.28 7.92
C PRO A 47 23.25 1.41 8.92
N GLN A 48 24.25 1.25 9.80
CA GLN A 48 24.53 2.20 10.87
C GLN A 48 24.62 3.62 10.33
N ILE A 49 23.81 4.52 10.86
CA ILE A 49 23.87 5.94 10.53
C ILE A 49 25.11 6.48 11.23
N GLU A 50 26.16 6.82 10.49
CA GLU A 50 27.30 7.54 11.05
C GLU A 50 26.82 8.87 11.59
N ILE A 51 26.80 8.99 12.92
CA ILE A 51 26.57 10.27 13.58
C ILE A 51 27.85 11.08 13.38
N PRO A 52 27.80 12.24 12.70
CA PRO A 52 28.98 13.06 12.51
C PRO A 52 29.58 13.40 13.89
N GLN A 53 30.73 12.83 14.20
CA GLN A 53 31.45 13.13 15.41
C GLN A 53 32.18 14.48 15.21
N PHE A 54 31.69 15.51 15.87
CA PHE A 54 32.41 16.78 15.95
C PHE A 54 33.64 16.58 16.84
N ARG A 55 34.80 16.37 16.25
CA ARG A 55 36.08 16.42 16.97
C ARG A 55 36.42 17.88 17.22
N HIS A 56 36.33 18.33 18.47
CA HIS A 56 36.93 19.61 18.84
C HIS A 56 38.43 19.53 18.63
N GLY A 57 38.90 20.21 17.61
CA GLY A 57 40.36 20.42 17.41
C GLY A 57 40.93 21.14 18.63
N ARG A 58 42.07 20.67 19.17
CA ARG A 58 42.81 21.39 20.18
C ARG A 58 43.11 22.81 19.68
N ARG A 59 42.85 23.81 20.50
CA ARG A 59 43.19 25.19 20.27
C ARG A 59 44.71 25.31 20.00
N GLY A 60 45.05 25.43 18.77
CA GLY A 60 46.40 25.75 18.31
C GLY A 60 46.28 26.23 16.86
N SER A 61 46.26 27.57 16.73
CA SER A 61 46.25 28.34 15.49
C SER A 61 45.13 28.10 14.49
N GLY A 62 44.25 29.04 14.44
CA GLY A 62 43.50 29.61 13.31
C GLY A 62 42.90 28.67 12.29
N GLY A 63 41.58 28.73 12.20
CA GLY A 63 40.87 28.28 11.00
C GLY A 63 40.04 27.03 11.23
N VAL A 64 38.76 27.15 10.86
CA VAL A 64 37.89 26.00 10.61
C VAL A 64 38.52 25.27 9.42
N GLY A 65 39.28 24.20 9.70
CA GLY A 65 39.90 23.38 8.66
C GLY A 65 38.83 22.55 7.99
N GLN A 66 38.46 22.92 6.79
CA GLN A 66 37.90 22.04 5.79
C GLN A 66 39.06 21.09 5.43
N GLY A 67 38.95 19.79 5.73
CA GLY A 67 39.99 18.82 5.39
C GLY A 67 40.17 18.79 3.87
N ASP A 68 41.45 18.86 3.44
CA ASP A 68 41.87 18.66 2.05
C ASP A 68 41.73 17.19 1.65
N GLY A 69 40.45 16.77 1.39
CA GLY A 69 40.12 15.53 0.72
C GLY A 69 39.26 15.91 -0.48
N GLU A 70 39.77 15.64 -1.68
CA GLU A 70 38.99 15.80 -2.90
C GLU A 70 37.73 14.93 -2.84
N ALA A 71 36.59 15.47 -3.26
CA ALA A 71 35.34 14.77 -3.37
C ALA A 71 35.48 13.66 -4.43
N GLY A 72 35.76 12.43 -4.00
CA GLY A 72 35.89 11.28 -4.89
C GLY A 72 36.82 10.17 -4.43
N ASP A 73 37.57 10.35 -3.36
CA ASP A 73 38.43 9.28 -2.83
C ASP A 73 37.52 8.20 -2.17
N ALA A 74 37.33 7.12 -2.93
CA ALA A 74 36.76 5.88 -2.41
C ALA A 74 37.72 5.33 -1.35
N ILE A 75 37.31 5.32 -0.09
CA ILE A 75 38.01 4.56 0.95
C ILE A 75 37.95 3.10 0.52
N ALA A 76 39.12 2.56 0.15
CA ALA A 76 39.27 1.16 -0.24
C ALA A 76 38.66 0.27 0.85
N VAL A 77 37.80 -0.65 0.43
CA VAL A 77 37.31 -1.75 1.27
C VAL A 77 38.53 -2.62 1.57
N GLY A 78 39.09 -2.44 2.75
CA GLY A 78 40.26 -3.22 3.22
C GLY A 78 39.85 -4.68 3.40
N GLU A 79 40.75 -5.56 2.95
CA GLU A 79 40.76 -6.99 3.28
C GLU A 79 40.65 -7.19 4.80
N GLY A 80 39.95 -8.27 5.21
CA GLY A 80 39.59 -8.61 6.57
C GLY A 80 40.63 -8.27 7.65
N GLY A 81 40.36 -7.22 8.36
CA GLY A 81 41.07 -6.79 9.54
C GLY A 81 40.11 -6.70 10.71
N ASP A 82 40.62 -6.73 11.91
CA ASP A 82 39.99 -6.68 13.25
C ASP A 82 39.01 -5.48 13.48
N ALA A 83 38.33 -5.02 12.45
CA ALA A 83 37.30 -3.99 12.57
C ALA A 83 35.99 -4.62 13.13
N PRO A 84 35.34 -4.01 14.12
CA PRO A 84 34.06 -4.49 14.60
C PRO A 84 33.08 -4.52 13.44
N GLY A 85 32.43 -5.68 13.26
CA GLY A 85 31.45 -5.88 12.19
C GLY A 85 30.42 -4.74 12.16
N GLU A 86 29.96 -4.37 10.99
CA GLU A 86 28.90 -3.36 10.83
C GLU A 86 27.71 -3.74 11.70
N HIS A 87 27.44 -2.94 12.72
CA HIS A 87 26.25 -3.13 13.53
C HIS A 87 25.04 -2.72 12.70
N ILE A 88 24.28 -3.69 12.26
CA ILE A 88 23.00 -3.46 11.58
C ILE A 88 21.99 -3.09 12.65
N LEU A 89 21.45 -1.89 12.59
CA LEU A 89 20.37 -1.45 13.43
C LEU A 89 19.05 -1.97 12.85
N GLU A 90 18.35 -2.83 13.59
CA GLU A 90 17.00 -3.23 13.22
C GLU A 90 16.00 -2.18 13.72
N VAL A 91 15.19 -1.64 12.81
CA VAL A 91 14.14 -0.69 13.14
C VAL A 91 12.79 -1.28 12.79
N ASP A 92 11.91 -1.34 13.79
CA ASP A 92 10.54 -1.79 13.59
C ASP A 92 9.71 -0.68 12.92
N VAL A 93 9.14 -1.02 11.77
CA VAL A 93 8.29 -0.13 10.98
C VAL A 93 6.92 -0.79 10.86
N THR A 94 5.86 0.00 11.03
CA THR A 94 4.49 -0.51 10.83
C THR A 94 4.21 -0.74 9.35
N LEU A 95 3.31 -1.68 9.04
CA LEU A 95 2.87 -1.90 7.66
C LEU A 95 2.28 -0.62 7.03
N GLU A 96 1.61 0.21 7.83
CA GLU A 96 1.08 1.50 7.39
C GLU A 96 2.19 2.48 7.00
N GLU A 97 3.25 2.59 7.81
CA GLU A 97 4.41 3.42 7.50
C GLU A 97 5.14 2.91 6.25
N LEU A 98 5.25 1.59 6.11
CA LEU A 98 5.87 0.95 4.95
C LEU A 98 5.08 1.20 3.66
N ALA A 99 3.74 1.10 3.70
CA ALA A 99 2.86 1.42 2.59
C ALA A 99 3.00 2.90 2.18
N ASN A 100 3.09 3.82 3.13
CA ASN A 100 3.31 5.23 2.84
C ASN A 100 4.66 5.49 2.18
N ILE A 101 5.74 4.85 2.67
CA ILE A 101 7.08 4.96 2.08
C ILE A 101 7.09 4.44 0.64
N LEU A 102 6.44 3.28 0.41
CA LEU A 102 6.30 2.69 -0.93
C LEU A 102 5.53 3.65 -1.86
N GLY A 103 4.39 4.15 -1.42
CA GLY A 103 3.57 5.09 -2.19
C GLY A 103 4.31 6.36 -2.56
N ASP A 104 5.03 6.96 -1.61
CA ASP A 104 5.84 8.17 -1.84
C ASP A 104 7.05 7.91 -2.75
N ALA A 105 7.67 6.72 -2.65
CA ALA A 105 8.83 6.38 -3.45
C ALA A 105 8.49 6.06 -4.90
N LEU A 106 7.36 5.39 -5.12
CA LEU A 106 6.88 5.01 -6.44
C LEU A 106 5.94 6.06 -7.06
N ALA A 107 5.62 7.13 -6.32
CA ALA A 107 4.63 8.13 -6.71
C ALA A 107 3.27 7.51 -7.06
N LEU A 108 2.85 6.52 -6.27
CA LEU A 108 1.60 5.81 -6.52
C LEU A 108 0.40 6.72 -6.27
N PRO A 109 -0.59 6.75 -7.17
CA PRO A 109 -1.76 7.58 -7.01
C PRO A 109 -2.66 7.03 -5.90
N ARG A 110 -3.37 7.93 -5.21
CA ARG A 110 -4.40 7.50 -4.27
C ARG A 110 -5.58 6.94 -5.04
N ILE A 111 -5.91 5.69 -4.78
CA ILE A 111 -7.03 5.01 -5.42
C ILE A 111 -8.34 5.66 -4.94
N GLN A 112 -9.15 6.12 -5.90
CA GLN A 112 -10.47 6.66 -5.57
C GLN A 112 -11.46 5.49 -5.42
N PRO A 113 -12.19 5.44 -4.28
CA PRO A 113 -13.16 4.38 -4.08
C PRO A 113 -14.28 4.46 -5.11
N LYS A 114 -14.41 3.43 -5.93
CA LYS A 114 -15.60 3.20 -6.75
C LYS A 114 -16.50 2.25 -5.97
N GLY A 115 -17.65 2.68 -5.54
CA GLY A 115 -18.60 1.81 -4.87
C GLY A 115 -19.87 2.57 -4.52
N LYS A 116 -21.02 1.94 -4.69
CA LYS A 116 -22.29 2.47 -4.22
C LYS A 116 -22.30 2.47 -2.69
N ARG A 117 -22.94 3.49 -2.14
CA ARG A 117 -23.10 3.88 -0.74
C ARG A 117 -23.66 2.82 0.25
N ASN A 118 -23.55 1.53 -0.04
CA ASN A 118 -24.37 0.52 0.65
C ASN A 118 -23.75 -0.12 1.88
N ILE A 119 -22.47 0.11 2.18
CA ILE A 119 -21.87 -0.34 3.43
C ILE A 119 -21.45 0.89 4.21
N ALA A 120 -22.32 1.30 5.11
CA ALA A 120 -22.12 2.47 5.94
C ALA A 120 -21.39 2.08 7.22
N ASP A 121 -20.12 2.39 7.33
CA ASP A 121 -19.47 2.44 8.64
C ASP A 121 -19.98 3.68 9.37
N ALA A 122 -20.74 3.44 10.42
CA ALA A 122 -21.37 4.47 11.21
C ALA A 122 -20.39 5.05 12.21
N HIS A 123 -19.64 6.05 11.79
CA HIS A 123 -18.81 6.82 12.71
C HIS A 123 -19.57 7.94 13.37
N ASP A 124 -19.64 7.88 14.70
CA ASP A 124 -20.17 8.95 15.51
C ASP A 124 -19.22 10.16 15.53
N ARG A 125 -19.50 11.17 14.73
CA ARG A 125 -18.75 12.44 14.79
C ARG A 125 -19.52 13.49 15.56
N TYR A 126 -18.82 14.14 16.51
CA TYR A 126 -19.30 15.35 17.18
C TYR A 126 -19.34 16.55 16.19
N ASN A 127 -20.30 16.53 15.30
CA ASN A 127 -20.41 17.54 14.24
C ASN A 127 -21.78 18.24 14.23
N SER A 128 -22.70 17.83 15.07
CA SER A 128 -24.03 18.43 15.14
C SER A 128 -24.20 19.27 16.40
N ILE A 129 -25.15 20.20 16.37
CA ILE A 129 -25.45 21.09 17.48
C ILE A 129 -26.90 20.95 17.83
N ARG A 130 -27.16 20.67 19.10
CA ARG A 130 -28.50 20.54 19.65
C ARG A 130 -28.75 21.60 20.72
N ARG A 131 -30.04 21.87 21.00
CA ARG A 131 -30.47 22.80 22.06
C ARG A 131 -30.42 22.18 23.46
N VAL A 132 -30.35 20.87 23.53
CA VAL A 132 -30.33 20.09 24.77
C VAL A 132 -29.14 19.14 24.73
N GLY A 133 -28.43 19.01 25.85
CA GLY A 133 -27.27 18.13 25.99
C GLY A 133 -26.59 18.29 27.35
N PRO A 134 -25.61 17.45 27.68
CA PRO A 134 -24.84 17.56 28.92
C PRO A 134 -24.02 18.85 28.94
N GLU A 135 -23.88 19.46 30.12
CA GLU A 135 -23.13 20.72 30.28
C GLU A 135 -21.67 20.66 29.83
N SER A 136 -21.05 19.49 29.95
CA SER A 136 -19.67 19.25 29.47
C SER A 136 -19.50 19.46 27.94
N LEU A 137 -20.56 19.31 27.18
CA LEU A 137 -20.58 19.50 25.74
C LEU A 137 -21.15 20.86 25.30
N ARG A 138 -21.35 21.79 26.24
CA ARG A 138 -21.88 23.12 25.94
C ARG A 138 -20.88 23.95 25.13
N ARG A 139 -21.32 24.48 24.03
CA ARG A 139 -20.54 25.39 23.15
C ARG A 139 -20.78 26.83 23.54
N PHE A 140 -19.98 27.36 24.49
CA PHE A 140 -20.10 28.73 24.99
C PHE A 140 -20.15 29.77 23.87
N LYS A 141 -19.18 29.77 22.96
CA LYS A 141 -19.12 30.72 21.84
C LYS A 141 -20.41 30.78 21.01
N ARG A 142 -21.04 29.62 20.76
CA ARG A 142 -22.32 29.56 20.01
C ARG A 142 -23.51 29.97 20.88
N THR A 143 -23.55 29.57 22.13
CA THR A 143 -24.56 29.99 23.10
C THR A 143 -24.61 31.49 23.21
N TYR A 144 -23.46 32.17 23.41
CA TYR A 144 -23.40 33.60 23.49
C TYR A 144 -23.75 34.30 22.18
N ARG A 145 -23.42 33.75 21.04
CA ARG A 145 -23.86 34.24 19.72
C ARG A 145 -25.36 34.22 19.55
N GLU A 146 -26.02 33.17 19.99
CA GLU A 146 -27.47 33.06 19.93
C GLU A 146 -28.13 34.03 20.93
N ALA A 147 -27.59 34.18 22.13
CA ALA A 147 -28.03 35.16 23.10
C ALA A 147 -27.94 36.59 22.54
N LEU A 148 -26.82 36.92 21.92
CA LEU A 148 -26.62 38.24 21.28
C LEU A 148 -27.65 38.46 20.15
N LYS A 149 -27.84 37.49 19.28
CA LYS A 149 -28.85 37.55 18.22
C LYS A 149 -30.25 37.81 18.78
N ARG A 150 -30.63 37.06 19.82
CA ARG A 150 -31.92 37.25 20.47
C ARG A 150 -32.08 38.63 21.04
N GLN A 151 -31.09 39.14 21.80
CA GLN A 151 -31.12 40.46 22.40
C GLN A 151 -31.20 41.60 21.36
N ILE A 152 -30.53 41.46 20.22
CA ILE A 152 -30.62 42.41 19.11
C ILE A 152 -32.02 42.37 18.50
N ILE A 153 -32.56 41.20 18.22
CA ILE A 153 -33.90 41.04 17.62
C ILE A 153 -34.98 41.58 18.56
N SER A 154 -34.85 41.30 19.87
CA SER A 154 -35.81 41.77 20.87
C SER A 154 -35.65 43.24 21.31
N GLY A 155 -34.65 43.93 20.75
CA GLY A 155 -34.36 45.34 21.12
C GLY A 155 -33.81 45.52 22.55
N THR A 156 -33.41 44.45 23.21
CA THR A 156 -32.92 44.47 24.60
C THR A 156 -31.38 44.57 24.69
N TYR A 157 -30.69 44.65 23.53
CA TYR A 157 -29.25 44.81 23.49
C TYR A 157 -28.88 46.30 23.64
N ASP A 158 -28.16 46.64 24.72
CA ASP A 158 -27.63 47.96 24.94
C ASP A 158 -26.22 48.09 24.33
N GLN A 159 -26.03 49.01 23.39
CA GLN A 159 -24.75 49.26 22.74
C GLN A 159 -23.77 50.05 23.61
N VAL A 160 -24.30 50.86 24.59
CA VAL A 160 -23.48 51.67 25.49
C VAL A 160 -22.92 50.84 26.65
N ASN A 161 -23.71 49.84 27.09
CA ASN A 161 -23.28 48.93 28.17
C ASN A 161 -23.56 47.47 27.75
N PRO A 162 -22.74 46.89 26.89
CA PRO A 162 -23.01 45.62 26.28
C PRO A 162 -22.95 44.47 27.31
N ARG A 163 -24.10 43.87 27.63
CA ARG A 163 -24.21 42.71 28.49
C ARG A 163 -24.97 41.61 27.75
N ILE A 164 -24.25 40.53 27.44
CA ILE A 164 -24.89 39.36 26.80
C ILE A 164 -25.28 38.36 27.91
N VAL A 165 -26.58 38.16 28.08
CA VAL A 165 -27.16 37.25 29.08
C VAL A 165 -27.77 36.06 28.36
N PRO A 166 -27.11 34.90 28.36
CA PRO A 166 -27.68 33.68 27.77
C PRO A 166 -28.81 33.11 28.64
N ILE A 167 -29.91 32.78 28.00
CA ILE A 167 -31.04 32.05 28.60
C ILE A 167 -31.01 30.57 28.15
N ARG A 168 -31.92 29.78 28.66
CA ARG A 168 -31.94 28.33 28.37
C ARG A 168 -32.13 28.02 26.88
N GLU A 169 -32.91 28.81 26.17
CA GLU A 169 -33.18 28.67 24.74
C GLU A 169 -31.95 28.97 23.85
N ASP A 170 -31.01 29.76 24.36
CA ASP A 170 -29.78 30.13 23.64
C ASP A 170 -28.73 29.02 23.71
N ARG A 171 -28.87 28.10 24.66
CA ARG A 171 -27.87 27.05 24.88
C ARG A 171 -27.70 26.19 23.65
N ARG A 172 -26.45 25.90 23.33
CA ARG A 172 -26.05 25.05 22.21
C ARG A 172 -25.03 24.03 22.70
N TYR A 173 -25.34 22.77 22.46
CA TYR A 173 -24.53 21.63 22.87
C TYR A 173 -23.98 20.91 21.66
N LEU A 174 -22.74 20.47 21.76
CA LEU A 174 -22.15 19.60 20.76
C LEU A 174 -22.88 18.25 20.84
N SER A 175 -23.26 17.73 19.69
CA SER A 175 -23.91 16.43 19.58
C SER A 175 -23.25 15.62 18.49
N TRP A 176 -23.25 14.35 18.67
CA TRP A 176 -22.80 13.42 17.64
C TRP A 176 -23.92 13.21 16.61
N LYS A 177 -23.51 13.08 15.38
CA LYS A 177 -24.35 12.64 14.28
C LYS A 177 -23.68 11.43 13.66
N ARG A 178 -24.46 10.38 13.49
CA ARG A 178 -24.02 9.22 12.73
C ARG A 178 -23.80 9.68 11.27
N VAL A 179 -22.56 9.64 10.82
CA VAL A 179 -22.19 9.96 9.44
C VAL A 179 -21.88 8.64 8.77
N GLU A 180 -22.73 8.24 7.86
CA GLU A 180 -22.49 7.11 6.99
C GLU A 180 -21.44 7.52 5.95
N ARG A 181 -20.30 6.87 5.96
CA ARG A 181 -19.31 7.01 4.90
C ARG A 181 -19.41 5.80 3.99
N PRO A 182 -19.48 6.00 2.68
CA PRO A 182 -19.36 4.87 1.76
C PRO A 182 -18.00 4.21 1.98
N GLU A 183 -17.97 2.95 2.37
CA GLU A 183 -16.76 2.15 2.37
C GLU A 183 -16.61 1.48 1.02
N SER A 184 -15.43 1.58 0.46
CA SER A 184 -15.05 0.82 -0.73
C SER A 184 -14.58 -0.54 -0.28
N ALA A 185 -15.24 -1.56 -0.74
CA ALA A 185 -14.76 -2.91 -0.64
C ALA A 185 -13.89 -3.24 -1.86
N ALA A 186 -12.80 -3.96 -1.64
CA ALA A 186 -11.97 -4.46 -2.70
C ALA A 186 -11.63 -5.94 -2.48
N VAL A 187 -11.46 -6.67 -3.58
CA VAL A 187 -10.94 -8.02 -3.56
C VAL A 187 -9.69 -8.12 -4.43
N LEU A 188 -8.65 -8.70 -3.88
CA LEU A 188 -7.43 -9.07 -4.59
C LEU A 188 -7.48 -10.56 -4.88
N ILE A 189 -7.36 -10.93 -6.14
CA ILE A 189 -7.33 -12.33 -6.57
C ILE A 189 -5.93 -12.60 -7.11
N TYR A 190 -5.08 -13.21 -6.30
CA TYR A 190 -3.75 -13.61 -6.71
C TYR A 190 -3.80 -14.97 -7.38
N MET A 191 -3.25 -15.06 -8.58
CA MET A 191 -3.12 -16.30 -9.34
C MET A 191 -1.63 -16.56 -9.60
N MET A 192 -1.13 -17.69 -9.16
CA MET A 192 0.28 -18.08 -9.33
C MET A 192 0.38 -19.39 -10.08
N ASP A 193 1.17 -19.36 -11.13
CA ASP A 193 1.60 -20.56 -11.82
C ASP A 193 2.58 -21.36 -10.93
N VAL A 194 2.27 -22.61 -10.72
CA VAL A 194 3.12 -23.53 -9.95
C VAL A 194 3.66 -24.66 -10.81
N SER A 195 3.67 -24.49 -12.14
CA SER A 195 4.22 -25.42 -13.10
C SER A 195 5.70 -25.72 -12.88
N GLY A 196 6.20 -26.77 -13.52
CA GLY A 196 7.58 -27.22 -13.38
C GLY A 196 8.63 -26.20 -13.89
N SER A 197 8.26 -25.30 -14.80
CA SER A 197 9.09 -24.22 -15.31
C SER A 197 9.25 -23.04 -14.33
N MET A 198 8.31 -22.89 -13.40
CA MET A 198 8.35 -21.92 -12.31
C MET A 198 9.18 -22.45 -11.14
N GLY A 199 10.48 -22.13 -11.14
CA GLY A 199 11.40 -22.51 -10.08
C GLY A 199 11.19 -21.74 -8.77
N ASP A 200 12.01 -22.06 -7.77
CA ASP A 200 11.92 -21.45 -6.43
C ASP A 200 12.16 -19.93 -6.48
N GLU A 201 13.07 -19.46 -7.33
CA GLU A 201 13.34 -18.02 -7.52
C GLU A 201 12.13 -17.27 -8.09
N GLN A 202 11.49 -17.84 -9.11
CA GLN A 202 10.30 -17.27 -9.73
C GLN A 202 9.13 -17.19 -8.73
N LYS A 203 8.90 -18.24 -7.98
CA LYS A 203 7.88 -18.28 -6.91
C LYS A 203 8.21 -17.28 -5.80
N GLU A 204 9.48 -17.10 -5.46
CA GLU A 204 9.90 -16.09 -4.49
C GLU A 204 9.63 -14.67 -4.98
N ILE A 205 9.90 -14.36 -6.25
CA ILE A 205 9.57 -13.06 -6.88
C ILE A 205 8.07 -12.78 -6.75
N VAL A 206 7.22 -13.74 -7.11
CA VAL A 206 5.76 -13.60 -7.01
C VAL A 206 5.32 -13.34 -5.57
N ARG A 207 5.90 -14.05 -4.60
CA ARG A 207 5.60 -13.87 -3.17
C ARG A 207 5.97 -12.48 -2.68
N ILE A 208 7.16 -12.01 -3.03
CA ILE A 208 7.63 -10.68 -2.66
C ILE A 208 6.72 -9.62 -3.26
N GLU A 209 6.43 -9.72 -4.54
CA GLU A 209 5.59 -8.74 -5.24
C GLU A 209 4.17 -8.72 -4.69
N SER A 210 3.56 -9.89 -4.51
CA SER A 210 2.23 -10.02 -3.89
C SER A 210 2.18 -9.42 -2.48
N PHE A 211 3.24 -9.58 -1.68
CA PHE A 211 3.32 -8.99 -0.35
C PHE A 211 3.31 -7.45 -0.41
N TRP A 212 4.06 -6.84 -1.33
CA TRP A 212 4.13 -5.38 -1.45
C TRP A 212 2.85 -4.78 -2.02
N ILE A 213 2.24 -5.42 -3.02
CA ILE A 213 0.94 -5.05 -3.57
C ILE A 213 -0.12 -5.11 -2.46
N ASP A 214 -0.12 -6.19 -1.69
CA ASP A 214 -1.01 -6.40 -0.55
C ASP A 214 -0.84 -5.31 0.52
N THR A 215 0.39 -5.00 0.87
CA THR A 215 0.71 -3.96 1.86
C THR A 215 0.18 -2.59 1.41
N TRP A 216 0.37 -2.22 0.14
CA TRP A 216 -0.12 -0.96 -0.39
C TRP A 216 -1.64 -0.90 -0.44
N LEU A 217 -2.29 -1.91 -1.02
CA LEU A 217 -3.75 -1.93 -1.19
C LEU A 217 -4.50 -2.05 0.14
N SER A 218 -3.94 -2.76 1.12
CA SER A 218 -4.49 -2.82 2.48
C SER A 218 -4.53 -1.44 3.17
N HIS A 219 -3.62 -0.53 2.79
CA HIS A 219 -3.65 0.85 3.29
C HIS A 219 -4.71 1.72 2.60
N GLN A 220 -5.06 1.42 1.34
CA GLN A 220 -6.04 2.18 0.57
C GLN A 220 -7.49 1.78 0.88
N TYR A 221 -7.73 0.51 1.17
CA TYR A 221 -9.06 -0.05 1.41
C TYR A 221 -9.23 -0.49 2.86
N ARG A 222 -10.35 -0.14 3.47
CA ARG A 222 -10.69 -0.63 4.81
C ARG A 222 -11.23 -2.05 4.81
N ARG A 223 -12.03 -2.38 3.80
CA ARG A 223 -12.51 -3.72 3.56
C ARG A 223 -11.81 -4.30 2.35
N LEU A 224 -10.79 -5.11 2.61
CA LEU A 224 -10.00 -5.79 1.61
C LEU A 224 -10.09 -7.29 1.83
N GLU A 225 -10.62 -8.00 0.84
CA GLU A 225 -10.61 -9.46 0.80
C GLU A 225 -9.49 -9.94 -0.12
N LYS A 226 -8.92 -11.09 0.19
CA LYS A 226 -7.78 -11.66 -0.51
C LYS A 226 -8.08 -13.09 -0.82
N ARG A 227 -7.96 -13.46 -2.08
CA ARG A 227 -8.18 -14.80 -2.57
C ARG A 227 -6.92 -15.25 -3.31
N TYR A 228 -6.58 -16.49 -3.13
CA TYR A 228 -5.36 -17.06 -3.67
C TYR A 228 -5.67 -18.28 -4.52
N ILE A 229 -5.20 -18.26 -5.75
CA ILE A 229 -5.35 -19.33 -6.72
C ILE A 229 -3.95 -19.80 -7.10
N VAL A 230 -3.73 -21.11 -7.05
CA VAL A 230 -2.58 -21.73 -7.68
C VAL A 230 -3.07 -22.55 -8.87
N HIS A 231 -2.33 -22.56 -9.93
CA HIS A 231 -2.66 -23.35 -11.10
C HIS A 231 -1.45 -24.05 -11.69
N ASP A 232 -1.71 -25.23 -12.15
CA ASP A 232 -0.88 -26.03 -13.02
C ASP A 232 -1.74 -26.46 -14.22
N ALA A 233 -2.02 -27.73 -14.41
CA ALA A 233 -3.03 -28.20 -15.36
C ALA A 233 -4.46 -27.89 -14.91
N ILE A 234 -4.68 -27.68 -13.62
CA ILE A 234 -5.99 -27.38 -13.00
C ILE A 234 -5.81 -26.28 -11.96
N ALA A 235 -6.64 -25.25 -12.03
CA ALA A 235 -6.64 -24.21 -11.01
C ALA A 235 -7.43 -24.62 -9.77
N ARG A 236 -6.91 -24.22 -8.60
CA ARG A 236 -7.58 -24.39 -7.31
C ARG A 236 -7.36 -23.20 -6.41
N GLU A 237 -8.37 -22.89 -5.65
CA GLU A 237 -8.26 -21.93 -4.56
C GLU A 237 -7.52 -22.56 -3.39
N VAL A 238 -6.63 -21.79 -2.77
CA VAL A 238 -5.82 -22.20 -1.63
C VAL A 238 -5.82 -21.10 -0.57
N ASP A 239 -5.45 -21.45 0.64
CA ASP A 239 -5.22 -20.45 1.68
C ASP A 239 -3.88 -19.71 1.45
N ARG A 240 -3.70 -18.64 2.21
CA ARG A 240 -2.50 -17.81 2.14
C ARG A 240 -1.22 -18.63 2.42
N GLU A 241 -1.26 -19.51 3.42
CA GLU A 241 -0.10 -20.28 3.81
C GLU A 241 0.33 -21.22 2.68
N THR A 242 -0.60 -21.95 2.09
CA THR A 242 -0.34 -22.80 0.93
C THR A 242 0.19 -22.00 -0.25
N PHE A 243 -0.41 -20.83 -0.58
CA PHE A 243 0.06 -19.99 -1.68
C PHE A 243 1.52 -19.58 -1.52
N PHE A 244 1.92 -19.18 -0.31
CA PHE A 244 3.30 -18.74 -0.06
C PHE A 244 4.31 -19.88 0.13
N HIS A 245 3.87 -21.13 0.33
CA HIS A 245 4.77 -22.25 0.62
C HIS A 245 4.70 -23.40 -0.38
N THR A 246 3.76 -23.38 -1.32
CA THR A 246 3.59 -24.50 -2.28
C THR A 246 4.83 -24.69 -3.16
N ARG A 247 5.19 -25.97 -3.38
CA ARG A 247 6.31 -26.41 -4.23
C ARG A 247 5.88 -27.40 -5.30
N GLU A 248 4.61 -27.40 -5.63
CA GLU A 248 4.07 -28.30 -6.64
C GLU A 248 4.66 -28.01 -8.01
N SER A 249 4.68 -29.04 -8.87
CA SER A 249 5.08 -28.93 -10.26
C SER A 249 4.16 -29.79 -11.10
N GLY A 250 3.56 -29.21 -12.14
CA GLY A 250 2.66 -29.87 -13.08
C GLY A 250 2.79 -29.27 -14.47
N GLY A 251 1.85 -29.58 -15.35
CA GLY A 251 1.70 -28.88 -16.63
C GLY A 251 1.13 -27.48 -16.42
N THR A 252 1.04 -26.66 -17.47
CA THR A 252 0.52 -25.29 -17.39
C THR A 252 -0.74 -25.14 -18.23
N LYS A 253 -1.85 -24.76 -17.60
CA LYS A 253 -3.09 -24.40 -18.27
C LYS A 253 -3.65 -23.11 -17.67
N ILE A 254 -3.33 -21.98 -18.28
CA ILE A 254 -3.68 -20.65 -17.80
C ILE A 254 -5.18 -20.42 -17.77
N SER A 255 -5.91 -20.94 -18.78
CA SER A 255 -7.37 -20.79 -18.87
C SER A 255 -8.11 -21.32 -17.65
N SER A 256 -7.56 -22.32 -16.97
CA SER A 256 -8.15 -22.88 -15.74
C SER A 256 -8.21 -21.86 -14.62
N ALA A 257 -7.15 -21.05 -14.45
CA ALA A 257 -7.11 -19.98 -13.44
C ALA A 257 -8.10 -18.85 -13.78
N TYR A 258 -8.20 -18.48 -15.04
CA TYR A 258 -9.13 -17.43 -15.48
C TYR A 258 -10.59 -17.86 -15.34
N ALA A 259 -10.91 -19.11 -15.66
CA ALA A 259 -12.24 -19.66 -15.45
C ALA A 259 -12.63 -19.70 -13.96
N LEU A 260 -11.69 -20.10 -13.08
CA LEU A 260 -11.93 -20.12 -11.64
C LEU A 260 -12.11 -18.69 -11.10
N ALA A 261 -11.24 -17.74 -11.47
CA ALA A 261 -11.36 -16.34 -11.06
C ALA A 261 -12.68 -15.73 -11.55
N SER A 262 -13.09 -16.01 -12.80
CA SER A 262 -14.37 -15.57 -13.34
C SER A 262 -15.55 -16.10 -12.53
N LYS A 263 -15.53 -17.38 -12.17
CA LYS A 263 -16.55 -18.02 -11.34
C LYS A 263 -16.64 -17.38 -9.95
N MET A 264 -15.51 -17.15 -9.29
CA MET A 264 -15.45 -16.48 -7.98
C MET A 264 -16.04 -15.07 -8.03
N ILE A 265 -15.76 -14.31 -9.09
CA ILE A 265 -16.32 -12.97 -9.31
C ILE A 265 -17.83 -13.05 -9.47
N ASP A 266 -18.35 -14.01 -10.23
CA ASP A 266 -19.79 -14.18 -10.46
C ASP A 266 -20.54 -14.55 -9.17
N GLU A 267 -19.96 -15.41 -8.35
CA GLU A 267 -20.64 -15.97 -7.17
C GLU A 267 -20.52 -15.06 -5.93
N GLU A 268 -19.37 -14.37 -5.75
CA GLU A 268 -19.06 -13.71 -4.47
C GLU A 268 -18.79 -12.20 -4.59
N TYR A 269 -18.37 -11.69 -5.76
CA TYR A 269 -17.87 -10.32 -5.89
C TYR A 269 -18.58 -9.54 -7.02
N PRO A 270 -19.84 -9.15 -6.86
CA PRO A 270 -20.54 -8.37 -7.87
C PRO A 270 -19.81 -7.04 -8.13
N PRO A 271 -19.51 -6.70 -9.41
CA PRO A 271 -18.73 -5.50 -9.78
C PRO A 271 -19.41 -4.17 -9.40
N SER A 272 -20.69 -4.20 -9.07
CA SER A 272 -21.41 -3.03 -8.57
C SER A 272 -21.07 -2.65 -7.13
N GLU A 273 -20.53 -3.58 -6.35
CA GLU A 273 -20.25 -3.43 -4.92
C GLU A 273 -18.76 -3.54 -4.59
N TRP A 274 -18.01 -4.26 -5.40
CA TRP A 274 -16.61 -4.55 -5.19
C TRP A 274 -15.71 -3.92 -6.25
N ASN A 275 -14.55 -3.43 -5.81
CA ASN A 275 -13.42 -3.18 -6.68
C ASN A 275 -12.62 -4.48 -6.81
N ILE A 276 -12.39 -4.94 -8.03
CA ILE A 276 -11.85 -6.26 -8.29
C ILE A 276 -10.50 -6.12 -8.97
N TYR A 277 -9.46 -6.72 -8.37
CA TYR A 277 -8.08 -6.64 -8.81
C TYR A 277 -7.46 -8.03 -8.92
N PRO A 278 -7.56 -8.72 -10.08
CA PRO A 278 -6.80 -9.92 -10.34
C PRO A 278 -5.34 -9.61 -10.66
N PHE A 279 -4.44 -10.36 -10.03
CA PHE A 279 -3.00 -10.36 -10.29
C PHE A 279 -2.59 -11.76 -10.68
N HIS A 280 -2.09 -11.94 -11.89
CA HIS A 280 -1.66 -13.24 -12.41
C HIS A 280 -0.18 -13.23 -12.72
N PHE A 281 0.54 -14.22 -12.21
CA PHE A 281 1.97 -14.40 -12.35
C PHE A 281 2.29 -15.78 -12.92
N THR A 282 3.02 -15.81 -14.03
CA THR A 282 3.49 -17.03 -14.71
C THR A 282 4.76 -16.73 -15.49
N ASP A 283 5.48 -17.72 -15.96
CA ASP A 283 6.62 -17.55 -16.87
C ASP A 283 6.21 -17.46 -18.36
N GLY A 284 4.91 -17.51 -18.62
CA GLY A 284 4.34 -17.31 -19.95
C GLY A 284 4.29 -18.55 -20.84
N ASP A 285 4.59 -19.71 -20.29
CA ASP A 285 4.33 -20.97 -20.97
C ASP A 285 2.87 -21.38 -20.79
N ASN A 286 2.25 -21.78 -21.89
CA ASN A 286 0.88 -22.25 -21.90
C ASN A 286 0.80 -23.54 -22.73
N TRP A 287 0.54 -24.64 -22.06
CA TRP A 287 0.53 -25.95 -22.68
C TRP A 287 -0.87 -26.35 -23.14
N GLY A 288 -1.01 -26.53 -24.41
CA GLY A 288 -2.24 -26.97 -25.04
C GLY A 288 -2.59 -26.13 -26.26
N GLY A 289 -2.75 -26.76 -27.41
CA GLY A 289 -3.22 -26.06 -28.61
C GLY A 289 -4.61 -25.45 -28.34
N GLY A 290 -4.71 -24.12 -28.44
CA GLY A 290 -5.96 -23.41 -28.21
C GLY A 290 -6.20 -22.87 -26.79
N ASP A 291 -5.34 -23.16 -25.80
CA ASP A 291 -5.52 -22.62 -24.45
C ASP A 291 -5.29 -21.08 -24.39
N THR A 292 -4.34 -20.58 -25.17
CA THR A 292 -4.11 -19.12 -25.30
C THR A 292 -5.34 -18.41 -25.84
N GLU A 293 -5.99 -18.99 -26.85
CA GLU A 293 -7.24 -18.45 -27.41
C GLU A 293 -8.36 -18.44 -26.37
N ALA A 294 -8.51 -19.56 -25.62
CA ALA A 294 -9.46 -19.63 -24.52
C ALA A 294 -9.18 -18.58 -23.43
N CYS A 295 -7.91 -18.31 -23.12
CA CYS A 295 -7.53 -17.24 -22.18
C CYS A 295 -7.94 -15.85 -22.70
N ILE A 296 -7.69 -15.56 -23.98
CA ILE A 296 -8.05 -14.30 -24.62
C ILE A 296 -9.56 -14.11 -24.60
N ASP A 297 -10.32 -15.15 -24.90
CA ASP A 297 -11.79 -15.11 -24.88
C ASP A 297 -12.33 -14.88 -23.47
N LEU A 298 -11.79 -15.57 -22.45
CA LEU A 298 -12.16 -15.37 -21.06
C LEU A 298 -11.83 -13.97 -20.57
N LEU A 299 -10.66 -13.44 -20.90
CA LEU A 299 -10.29 -12.07 -20.60
C LEU A 299 -11.26 -11.07 -21.23
N ARG A 300 -11.51 -11.21 -22.53
CA ARG A 300 -12.35 -10.27 -23.31
C ARG A 300 -13.82 -10.32 -22.90
N ALA A 301 -14.39 -11.51 -22.78
CA ALA A 301 -15.80 -11.68 -22.53
C ALA A 301 -16.18 -11.63 -21.05
N SER A 302 -15.31 -12.09 -20.15
CA SER A 302 -15.67 -12.34 -18.78
C SER A 302 -14.92 -11.50 -17.76
N LEU A 303 -13.61 -11.34 -17.86
CA LEU A 303 -12.81 -10.73 -16.79
C LEU A 303 -12.71 -9.21 -16.97
N LEU A 304 -12.16 -8.72 -18.08
CA LEU A 304 -11.92 -7.29 -18.30
C LEU A 304 -13.15 -6.39 -18.14
N PRO A 305 -14.37 -6.78 -18.57
CA PRO A 305 -15.56 -5.95 -18.38
C PRO A 305 -15.97 -5.79 -16.90
N ARG A 306 -15.47 -6.64 -15.99
CA ARG A 306 -15.93 -6.73 -14.60
C ARG A 306 -14.88 -6.29 -13.58
N VAL A 307 -13.62 -6.22 -13.96
CA VAL A 307 -12.52 -5.86 -13.08
C VAL A 307 -12.10 -4.40 -13.26
N ASN A 308 -11.56 -3.82 -12.20
CA ASN A 308 -10.99 -2.47 -12.25
C ASN A 308 -9.67 -2.48 -13.03
N VAL A 309 -8.81 -3.42 -12.68
CA VAL A 309 -7.53 -3.67 -13.33
C VAL A 309 -7.29 -5.18 -13.31
N PHE A 310 -6.82 -5.72 -14.40
CA PHE A 310 -6.23 -7.05 -14.48
C PHE A 310 -4.73 -6.89 -14.70
N ALA A 311 -3.93 -7.33 -13.76
CA ALA A 311 -2.47 -7.23 -13.80
C ALA A 311 -1.87 -8.59 -14.14
N TYR A 312 -1.07 -8.62 -15.20
CA TYR A 312 -0.34 -9.80 -15.63
C TYR A 312 1.16 -9.56 -15.51
N GLY A 313 1.81 -10.31 -14.64
CA GLY A 313 3.25 -10.28 -14.40
C GLY A 313 3.92 -11.52 -14.98
N GLN A 314 4.72 -11.33 -16.03
CA GLN A 314 5.52 -12.41 -16.59
C GLN A 314 6.86 -12.49 -15.92
N VAL A 315 7.07 -13.53 -15.14
CA VAL A 315 8.33 -13.79 -14.45
C VAL A 315 9.25 -14.56 -15.38
N LYS A 316 10.45 -14.03 -15.63
CA LYS A 316 11.41 -14.71 -16.49
C LYS A 316 11.91 -16.00 -15.85
N SER A 317 11.73 -17.12 -16.53
CA SER A 317 12.33 -18.41 -16.19
C SER A 317 13.38 -18.84 -17.25
N MET A 318 14.16 -19.84 -16.92
CA MET A 318 15.12 -20.41 -17.89
C MET A 318 14.43 -21.20 -19.00
N TYR A 319 13.22 -21.66 -18.72
CA TYR A 319 12.46 -22.57 -19.59
C TYR A 319 11.23 -21.91 -20.20
N GLY A 320 10.78 -20.77 -19.67
CA GLY A 320 9.60 -20.06 -20.12
C GLY A 320 9.82 -19.40 -21.50
N SER A 321 8.89 -19.63 -22.43
CA SER A 321 8.95 -19.06 -23.79
C SER A 321 8.71 -17.55 -23.82
N GLY A 322 8.01 -17.04 -22.82
CA GLY A 322 7.57 -15.65 -22.79
C GLY A 322 6.59 -15.28 -23.93
N GLN A 323 5.92 -16.26 -24.51
CA GLN A 323 5.02 -16.00 -25.64
C GLN A 323 3.71 -15.36 -25.21
N PHE A 324 3.16 -15.79 -24.05
CA PHE A 324 1.82 -15.35 -23.64
C PHE A 324 1.68 -13.83 -23.45
N ILE A 325 2.70 -13.13 -22.92
CA ILE A 325 2.64 -11.67 -22.80
C ILE A 325 2.60 -10.98 -24.18
N ARG A 326 3.23 -11.57 -25.20
CA ARG A 326 3.18 -11.04 -26.58
C ARG A 326 1.78 -11.21 -27.13
N ASP A 327 1.19 -12.39 -26.95
CA ASP A 327 -0.18 -12.68 -27.38
C ASP A 327 -1.18 -11.73 -26.71
N LEU A 328 -0.98 -11.41 -25.43
CA LEU A 328 -1.80 -10.42 -24.72
C LEU A 328 -1.61 -9.01 -25.30
N ARG A 329 -0.37 -8.58 -25.58
CA ARG A 329 -0.10 -7.27 -26.19
C ARG A 329 -0.75 -7.14 -27.55
N ASP A 330 -0.68 -8.18 -28.37
CA ASP A 330 -1.24 -8.16 -29.74
C ASP A 330 -2.77 -8.12 -29.73
N ASN A 331 -3.41 -8.80 -28.79
CA ASN A 331 -4.86 -8.92 -28.72
C ASN A 331 -5.57 -7.80 -27.93
N PHE A 332 -4.86 -7.07 -27.06
CA PHE A 332 -5.44 -6.08 -26.13
C PHE A 332 -4.75 -4.71 -26.17
N GLN A 333 -4.39 -4.22 -27.37
CA GLN A 333 -3.69 -2.94 -27.54
C GLN A 333 -4.45 -1.72 -27.00
N SER A 334 -5.77 -1.80 -26.88
CA SER A 334 -6.64 -0.69 -26.42
C SER A 334 -7.32 -0.96 -25.08
N ALA A 335 -6.92 -2.00 -24.36
CA ALA A 335 -7.52 -2.32 -23.07
C ALA A 335 -6.80 -1.57 -21.94
N ASP A 336 -7.33 -0.43 -21.53
CA ASP A 336 -6.74 0.42 -20.49
C ASP A 336 -6.68 -0.22 -19.10
N ASN A 337 -7.43 -1.29 -18.86
CA ASN A 337 -7.47 -1.99 -17.58
C ASN A 337 -6.75 -3.35 -17.58
N LEU A 338 -6.01 -3.67 -18.65
CA LEU A 338 -5.07 -4.77 -18.68
C LEU A 338 -3.65 -4.22 -18.57
N LEU A 339 -2.98 -4.52 -17.48
CA LEU A 339 -1.61 -4.07 -17.21
C LEU A 339 -0.66 -5.26 -17.36
N LEU A 340 0.41 -5.08 -18.10
CA LEU A 340 1.35 -6.14 -18.46
C LEU A 340 2.76 -5.74 -18.00
N SER A 341 3.42 -6.57 -17.20
CA SER A 341 4.79 -6.35 -16.75
C SER A 341 5.68 -7.56 -16.97
N GLU A 342 6.95 -7.31 -17.31
CA GLU A 342 7.98 -8.34 -17.42
C GLU A 342 8.96 -8.24 -16.25
N ILE A 343 8.98 -9.25 -15.40
CA ILE A 343 9.80 -9.32 -14.21
C ILE A 343 10.99 -10.23 -14.48
N ARG A 344 12.14 -9.64 -14.76
CA ARG A 344 13.35 -10.40 -15.15
C ARG A 344 14.12 -10.94 -13.96
N SER A 345 14.06 -10.28 -12.83
CA SER A 345 14.76 -10.60 -11.60
C SER A 345 14.07 -9.93 -10.41
N LYS A 346 14.50 -10.20 -9.20
CA LYS A 346 14.01 -9.54 -7.98
C LYS A 346 14.11 -7.99 -8.05
N ASP A 347 15.11 -7.44 -8.74
CA ASP A 347 15.27 -5.99 -8.91
C ASP A 347 14.16 -5.37 -9.79
N GLY A 348 13.53 -6.17 -10.65
CA GLY A 348 12.39 -5.76 -11.50
C GLY A 348 11.07 -5.58 -10.76
N ILE A 349 10.95 -6.12 -9.54
CA ILE A 349 9.72 -6.10 -8.75
C ILE A 349 9.20 -4.66 -8.54
N VAL A 350 10.09 -3.73 -8.23
CA VAL A 350 9.72 -2.32 -7.97
C VAL A 350 9.10 -1.67 -9.21
N ASP A 351 9.66 -1.95 -10.38
CA ASP A 351 9.16 -1.38 -11.63
C ASP A 351 7.81 -2.03 -12.01
N SER A 352 7.65 -3.34 -11.78
CA SER A 352 6.38 -4.06 -11.97
C SER A 352 5.27 -3.53 -11.06
N ILE A 353 5.55 -3.33 -9.77
CA ILE A 353 4.58 -2.73 -8.84
C ILE A 353 4.16 -1.33 -9.33
N ARG A 354 5.10 -0.54 -9.86
CA ARG A 354 4.77 0.78 -10.42
C ARG A 354 3.89 0.67 -11.65
N GLU A 355 4.12 -0.30 -12.52
CA GLU A 355 3.26 -0.56 -13.68
C GLU A 355 1.85 -0.95 -13.27
N PHE A 356 1.70 -1.81 -12.27
CA PHE A 356 0.39 -2.30 -11.83
C PHE A 356 -0.41 -1.28 -11.03
N LEU A 357 0.23 -0.51 -10.18
CA LEU A 357 -0.45 0.40 -9.26
C LEU A 357 -0.39 1.88 -9.69
N GLY A 358 0.45 2.21 -10.67
CA GLY A 358 0.72 3.59 -11.08
C GLY A 358 -0.43 4.25 -11.85
N THR A 359 -1.39 3.50 -12.37
CA THR A 359 -2.54 4.05 -13.12
C THR A 359 -3.62 4.64 -12.23
N GLY A 360 -3.69 4.25 -10.97
CA GLY A 360 -4.68 4.76 -10.00
C GLY A 360 -6.14 4.38 -10.26
N LYS A 361 -6.34 3.33 -11.03
CA LYS A 361 -7.69 2.83 -11.43
C LYS A 361 -8.27 1.87 -10.41
#